data_17b9ab2224aaeae3a9186e2e14f54e5f
#
_entry.id   17b9ab2224aaeae3a9186e2e14f54e5f
#
_cell.length_a   1.000
_cell.length_b   1.000
_cell.length_c   1.000
_cell.angle_alpha   90.00
_cell.angle_beta   90.00
_cell.angle_gamma   90.00
#
_symmetry.space_group_name_H-M   'P 1'
#
loop_
_entity.id
_entity.type
_entity.pdbx_description
1 polymer ?
#
loop_
_entity_poly.entity_id
_entity_poly.type
_entity_poly.pdbx_seq_one_letter_code
_entity_poly.pdbx_strand_id
1 'polypeptide(L)'
;MLDALAAGKTALGTFTPRITASTQLFLTGYSQGGYVALATQRAMEQAGQPVTASAPMSGPYALARELDDNFAGQVHVASTLFASLLATSYQRSYGNVYSKPTNLYESAYASGIETLLPGADTTILAKNGKLPETALFSRTPPQAAAGSGLQAQFDALTPATGTTMDSVFARGFGNGNLFTNSFRAAYLQDLLTHPSDPTSGLRIDARANDLRSFTPKAPVFLCGGEQDATVSFANNTLALAQAWSGLGAGRVLVLDVDQGATVDPFFKEKLNFALVKAATADQARLAGNDPAWEVAKNYHAALFPFCATAVGKFFARF
;
A
#
# COMPACT_ATOMS: atom_id res chain seq x y z
N MET A 1 -3.87 15.98 9.08
CA MET A 1 -4.83 15.31 10.01
C MET A 1 -4.91 16.03 11.36
N LEU A 2 -3.80 16.30 12.06
CA LEU A 2 -3.85 16.98 13.37
C LEU A 2 -4.52 18.36 13.30
N ASP A 3 -4.14 19.17 12.31
CA ASP A 3 -4.74 20.49 12.10
C ASP A 3 -6.25 20.41 11.79
N ALA A 4 -6.64 19.39 10.98
CA ALA A 4 -8.05 19.16 10.67
C ALA A 4 -8.85 18.74 11.92
N LEU A 5 -8.25 17.94 12.82
CA LEU A 5 -8.86 17.59 14.09
C LEU A 5 -9.03 18.82 15.01
N ALA A 6 -8.00 19.67 15.08
CA ALA A 6 -8.06 20.90 15.85
C ALA A 6 -9.12 21.86 15.31
N ALA A 7 -9.14 22.07 14.00
CA ALA A 7 -10.16 22.90 13.33
C ALA A 7 -11.57 22.33 13.54
N GLY A 8 -11.75 21.00 13.41
CA GLY A 8 -13.02 20.34 13.66
C GLY A 8 -13.53 20.54 15.09
N LYS A 9 -12.67 20.37 16.09
CA LYS A 9 -13.05 20.63 17.49
C LYS A 9 -13.48 22.08 17.73
N THR A 10 -12.81 23.04 17.12
CA THR A 10 -13.20 24.44 17.18
C THR A 10 -14.56 24.68 16.52
N ALA A 11 -14.79 24.09 15.34
CA ALA A 11 -16.04 24.22 14.61
C ALA A 11 -17.23 23.64 15.36
N LEU A 12 -17.08 22.54 16.11
CA LEU A 12 -18.17 21.92 16.87
C LEU A 12 -18.85 22.92 17.84
N GLY A 13 -18.09 23.85 18.43
CA GLY A 13 -18.60 24.86 19.33
C GLY A 13 -19.50 25.92 18.67
N THR A 14 -19.52 25.97 17.32
CA THR A 14 -20.35 26.97 16.55
C THR A 14 -21.72 26.42 16.12
N PHE A 15 -21.96 25.11 16.30
CA PHE A 15 -23.26 24.51 15.93
C PHE A 15 -24.37 24.84 16.91
N THR A 16 -25.61 24.87 16.40
CA THR A 16 -26.83 25.03 17.20
C THR A 16 -27.80 23.89 16.90
N PRO A 17 -28.16 23.03 17.88
CA PRO A 17 -27.72 23.05 19.28
C PRO A 17 -26.21 22.75 19.43
N ARG A 18 -25.66 23.17 20.54
CA ARG A 18 -24.22 23.03 20.81
C ARG A 18 -23.79 21.56 20.84
N ILE A 19 -22.79 21.22 20.03
CA ILE A 19 -22.21 19.89 19.99
C ILE A 19 -20.87 19.94 20.73
N THR A 20 -20.64 18.98 21.61
CA THR A 20 -19.35 18.79 22.30
C THR A 20 -18.65 17.55 21.78
N ALA A 21 -17.34 17.67 21.55
CA ALA A 21 -16.53 16.50 21.19
C ALA A 21 -16.46 15.52 22.37
N SER A 22 -16.53 14.22 22.08
CA SER A 22 -16.21 13.18 23.06
C SER A 22 -14.76 13.29 23.50
N THR A 23 -14.45 12.78 24.69
CA THR A 23 -13.08 12.55 25.15
C THR A 23 -12.43 11.35 24.48
N GLN A 24 -13.23 10.47 23.87
CA GLN A 24 -12.77 9.33 23.11
C GLN A 24 -12.40 9.76 21.70
N LEU A 25 -11.24 9.31 21.22
CA LEU A 25 -10.77 9.55 19.86
C LEU A 25 -10.38 8.23 19.21
N PHE A 26 -11.05 7.93 18.12
CA PHE A 26 -10.81 6.77 17.30
C PHE A 26 -10.20 7.16 15.96
N LEU A 27 -9.17 6.43 15.53
CA LEU A 27 -8.50 6.64 14.25
C LEU A 27 -8.73 5.43 13.35
N THR A 28 -9.21 5.65 12.13
CA THR A 28 -9.39 4.60 11.14
C THR A 28 -9.22 5.14 9.74
N GLY A 29 -8.99 4.24 8.81
CA GLY A 29 -8.88 4.52 7.40
C GLY A 29 -8.57 3.24 6.64
N TYR A 30 -8.84 3.25 5.34
CA TYR A 30 -8.62 2.13 4.46
C TYR A 30 -7.53 2.44 3.43
N SER A 31 -6.71 1.44 3.07
CA SER A 31 -5.66 1.60 2.05
C SER A 31 -4.68 2.72 2.43
N GLN A 32 -4.46 3.72 1.60
CA GLN A 32 -3.71 4.92 1.95
C GLN A 32 -4.25 5.58 3.23
N GLY A 33 -5.57 5.57 3.45
CA GLY A 33 -6.18 6.06 4.68
C GLY A 33 -5.79 5.25 5.91
N GLY A 34 -5.55 3.95 5.77
CA GLY A 34 -5.00 3.09 6.83
C GLY A 34 -3.59 3.52 7.23
N TYR A 35 -2.74 3.77 6.25
CA TYR A 35 -1.40 4.35 6.49
C TYR A 35 -1.51 5.71 7.21
N VAL A 36 -2.37 6.60 6.72
CA VAL A 36 -2.57 7.94 7.33
C VAL A 36 -3.10 7.83 8.76
N ALA A 37 -4.01 6.89 9.04
CA ALA A 37 -4.53 6.67 10.41
C ALA A 37 -3.41 6.25 11.37
N LEU A 38 -2.57 5.30 10.96
CA LEU A 38 -1.45 4.83 11.80
C LEU A 38 -0.37 5.90 11.96
N ALA A 39 -0.03 6.63 10.90
CA ALA A 39 0.91 7.75 10.96
C ALA A 39 0.38 8.89 11.85
N THR A 40 -0.93 9.13 11.84
CA THR A 40 -1.58 10.10 12.74
C THR A 40 -1.50 9.64 14.18
N GLN A 41 -1.75 8.35 14.48
CA GLN A 41 -1.57 7.80 15.83
C GLN A 41 -0.13 8.02 16.31
N ARG A 42 0.87 7.67 15.48
CA ARG A 42 2.29 7.90 15.80
C ARG A 42 2.55 9.36 16.18
N ALA A 43 2.10 10.30 15.36
CA ALA A 43 2.33 11.73 15.59
C ALA A 43 1.62 12.23 16.85
N MET A 44 0.39 11.79 17.12
CA MET A 44 -0.36 12.14 18.33
C MET A 44 0.30 11.60 19.59
N GLU A 45 0.68 10.32 19.59
CA GLU A 45 1.32 9.69 20.74
C GLU A 45 2.72 10.29 21.05
N GLN A 46 3.46 10.69 20.00
CA GLN A 46 4.72 11.41 20.14
C GLN A 46 4.51 12.82 20.74
N ALA A 47 3.40 13.47 20.39
CA ALA A 47 3.01 14.78 20.95
C ALA A 47 2.30 14.67 22.32
N GLY A 48 2.20 13.49 22.92
CA GLY A 48 1.51 13.27 24.20
C GLY A 48 -0.01 13.41 24.12
N GLN A 49 -0.59 13.39 22.92
CA GLN A 49 -2.04 13.47 22.71
C GLN A 49 -2.65 12.06 22.78
N PRO A 50 -3.71 11.86 23.59
CA PRO A 50 -4.29 10.53 23.74
C PRO A 50 -5.09 10.10 22.51
N VAL A 51 -4.95 8.83 22.16
CA VAL A 51 -5.80 8.10 21.21
C VAL A 51 -6.49 6.99 21.99
N THR A 52 -7.81 6.84 21.84
CA THR A 52 -8.56 5.77 22.53
C THR A 52 -8.25 4.42 21.91
N ALA A 53 -8.37 4.31 20.60
CA ALA A 53 -7.99 3.14 19.83
C ALA A 53 -7.82 3.51 18.35
N SER A 54 -7.09 2.69 17.60
CA SER A 54 -7.01 2.84 16.15
C SER A 54 -7.32 1.52 15.44
N ALA A 55 -7.84 1.64 14.21
CA ALA A 55 -8.18 0.50 13.38
C ALA A 55 -7.80 0.79 11.92
N PRO A 56 -6.49 0.81 11.60
CA PRO A 56 -6.03 0.95 10.23
C PRO A 56 -6.32 -0.34 9.44
N MET A 57 -6.88 -0.19 8.22
CA MET A 57 -7.32 -1.29 7.39
C MET A 57 -6.52 -1.34 6.09
N SER A 58 -5.92 -2.50 5.79
CA SER A 58 -5.22 -2.82 4.53
C SER A 58 -4.33 -1.68 4.01
N GLY A 59 -3.55 -1.08 4.89
CA GLY A 59 -2.70 0.06 4.57
C GLY A 59 -1.25 -0.35 4.23
N PRO A 60 -0.57 0.42 3.36
CA PRO A 60 0.83 0.17 3.00
C PRO A 60 1.78 0.70 4.10
N TYR A 61 1.82 0.03 5.24
CA TYR A 61 2.61 0.47 6.41
C TYR A 61 4.11 0.27 6.22
N ALA A 62 4.49 -0.73 5.43
CA ALA A 62 5.86 -1.12 5.13
C ALA A 62 6.31 -0.57 3.76
N LEU A 63 6.26 0.75 3.57
CA LEU A 63 6.52 1.40 2.29
C LEU A 63 7.87 1.01 1.66
N ALA A 64 8.91 0.86 2.46
CA ALA A 64 10.21 0.43 1.98
C ALA A 64 10.15 -0.99 1.40
N ARG A 65 9.47 -1.91 2.08
CA ARG A 65 9.33 -3.29 1.62
C ARG A 65 8.46 -3.39 0.38
N GLU A 66 7.35 -2.67 0.33
CA GLU A 66 6.45 -2.63 -0.81
C GLU A 66 7.16 -2.15 -2.09
N LEU A 67 7.99 -1.10 -1.97
CA LEU A 67 8.78 -0.63 -3.10
C LEU A 67 9.87 -1.64 -3.49
N ASP A 68 10.61 -2.16 -2.52
CA ASP A 68 11.66 -3.14 -2.78
C ASP A 68 11.10 -4.39 -3.49
N ASP A 69 9.94 -4.90 -3.08
CA ASP A 69 9.27 -6.05 -3.72
C ASP A 69 8.79 -5.71 -5.15
N ASN A 70 8.20 -4.52 -5.37
CA ASN A 70 7.82 -4.10 -6.72
C ASN A 70 9.03 -4.05 -7.66
N PHE A 71 10.12 -3.39 -7.24
CA PHE A 71 11.34 -3.33 -8.05
C PHE A 71 12.01 -4.69 -8.23
N ALA A 72 11.92 -5.57 -7.23
CA ALA A 72 12.38 -6.95 -7.28
C ALA A 72 11.46 -7.89 -8.08
N GLY A 73 10.47 -7.36 -8.80
CA GLY A 73 9.68 -8.11 -9.77
C GLY A 73 8.35 -8.66 -9.26
N GLN A 74 7.98 -8.39 -8.02
CA GLN A 74 6.66 -8.67 -7.47
C GLN A 74 5.76 -7.44 -7.64
N VAL A 75 5.43 -7.11 -8.88
CA VAL A 75 4.69 -5.88 -9.20
C VAL A 75 3.23 -6.03 -8.81
N HIS A 76 2.83 -5.31 -7.77
CA HIS A 76 1.46 -5.34 -7.24
C HIS A 76 0.46 -4.69 -8.19
N VAL A 77 -0.82 -5.02 -8.01
CA VAL A 77 -1.93 -4.38 -8.73
C VAL A 77 -1.92 -2.86 -8.50
N ALA A 78 -2.16 -2.08 -9.55
CA ALA A 78 -2.14 -0.62 -9.53
C ALA A 78 -0.78 0.03 -9.19
N SER A 79 0.33 -0.71 -9.29
CA SER A 79 1.67 -0.16 -9.00
C SER A 79 2.05 1.01 -9.92
N THR A 80 1.59 1.06 -11.17
CA THR A 80 1.83 2.21 -12.06
C THR A 80 1.31 3.51 -11.46
N LEU A 81 0.21 3.40 -10.72
CA LEU A 81 -0.44 4.50 -10.03
C LEU A 81 0.26 4.83 -8.72
N PHE A 82 0.40 3.85 -7.82
CA PHE A 82 0.89 4.08 -6.47
C PHE A 82 2.39 4.37 -6.45
N ALA A 83 3.21 3.69 -7.26
CA ALA A 83 4.64 3.96 -7.31
C ALA A 83 4.93 5.35 -7.91
N SER A 84 4.17 5.78 -8.93
CA SER A 84 4.33 7.13 -9.48
C SER A 84 3.85 8.22 -8.52
N LEU A 85 2.74 8.00 -7.81
CA LEU A 85 2.25 8.92 -6.79
C LEU A 85 3.29 9.08 -5.66
N LEU A 86 3.85 7.97 -5.19
CA LEU A 86 4.86 7.97 -4.13
C LEU A 86 6.14 8.66 -4.59
N ALA A 87 6.67 8.30 -5.77
CA ALA A 87 7.89 8.87 -6.31
C ALA A 87 7.78 10.39 -6.57
N THR A 88 6.66 10.87 -7.13
CA THR A 88 6.44 12.31 -7.35
C THR A 88 6.24 13.06 -6.04
N SER A 89 5.56 12.45 -5.06
CA SER A 89 5.38 13.04 -3.73
C SER A 89 6.72 13.15 -2.99
N TYR A 90 7.56 12.13 -3.05
CA TYR A 90 8.89 12.16 -2.44
C TYR A 90 9.82 13.14 -3.18
N GLN A 91 9.80 13.15 -4.51
CA GLN A 91 10.54 14.16 -5.25
C GLN A 91 10.16 15.59 -4.85
N ARG A 92 8.87 15.84 -4.65
CA ARG A 92 8.38 17.16 -4.21
C ARG A 92 8.78 17.49 -2.77
N SER A 93 8.80 16.50 -1.88
CA SER A 93 9.07 16.68 -0.45
C SER A 93 10.55 16.69 -0.11
N TYR A 94 11.36 15.87 -0.77
CA TYR A 94 12.76 15.62 -0.45
C TYR A 94 13.73 16.06 -1.56
N GLY A 95 13.29 16.08 -2.83
CA GLY A 95 14.08 16.57 -3.97
C GLY A 95 15.22 15.66 -4.41
N ASN A 96 15.22 14.38 -4.01
CA ASN A 96 16.36 13.46 -4.17
C ASN A 96 16.04 12.18 -4.96
N VAL A 97 14.81 12.04 -5.50
CA VAL A 97 14.41 10.83 -6.25
C VAL A 97 15.00 10.84 -7.67
N TYR A 98 14.96 11.99 -8.34
CA TYR A 98 15.52 12.18 -9.68
C TYR A 98 15.90 13.66 -9.91
N SER A 99 16.82 13.91 -10.83
CA SER A 99 17.17 15.30 -11.22
C SER A 99 16.24 15.87 -12.30
N LYS A 100 15.60 14.99 -13.08
CA LYS A 100 14.57 15.33 -14.07
C LYS A 100 13.61 14.13 -14.24
N PRO A 101 12.33 14.36 -14.59
CA PRO A 101 11.35 13.28 -14.71
C PRO A 101 11.78 12.14 -15.65
N THR A 102 12.49 12.41 -16.73
CA THR A 102 12.99 11.42 -17.68
C THR A 102 14.08 10.50 -17.13
N ASN A 103 14.59 10.73 -15.91
CA ASN A 103 15.47 9.76 -15.26
C ASN A 103 14.67 8.55 -14.72
N LEU A 104 13.44 8.78 -14.26
CA LEU A 104 12.58 7.77 -13.69
C LEU A 104 11.51 7.29 -14.70
N TYR A 105 10.83 8.21 -15.38
CA TYR A 105 9.70 7.91 -16.25
C TYR A 105 10.13 7.81 -17.71
N GLU A 106 9.56 6.85 -18.44
CA GLU A 106 9.70 6.79 -19.88
C GLU A 106 9.20 8.09 -20.53
N SER A 107 9.80 8.46 -21.67
CA SER A 107 9.55 9.75 -22.32
C SER A 107 8.07 10.02 -22.61
N ALA A 108 7.30 8.97 -22.88
CA ALA A 108 5.85 9.06 -23.13
C ALA A 108 5.06 9.59 -21.91
N TYR A 109 5.58 9.41 -20.69
CA TYR A 109 4.89 9.77 -19.45
C TYR A 109 5.58 10.90 -18.68
N ALA A 110 6.86 11.12 -18.91
CA ALA A 110 7.65 12.09 -18.15
C ALA A 110 7.12 13.53 -18.25
N SER A 111 6.60 13.92 -19.42
CA SER A 111 6.09 15.28 -19.62
C SER A 111 4.82 15.53 -18.81
N GLY A 112 4.89 16.45 -17.87
CA GLY A 112 3.75 16.86 -17.04
C GLY A 112 3.39 15.92 -15.90
N ILE A 113 4.14 14.82 -15.67
CA ILE A 113 3.85 13.85 -14.57
C ILE A 113 3.78 14.55 -13.22
N GLU A 114 4.65 15.50 -12.97
CA GLU A 114 4.70 16.25 -11.70
C GLU A 114 3.51 17.18 -11.48
N THR A 115 2.77 17.52 -12.55
CA THR A 115 1.53 18.30 -12.47
C THR A 115 0.28 17.44 -12.40
N LEU A 116 0.37 16.18 -12.81
CA LEU A 116 -0.74 15.21 -12.70
C LEU A 116 -0.90 14.67 -11.28
N LEU A 117 0.21 14.48 -10.58
CA LEU A 117 0.24 13.84 -9.26
C LEU A 117 0.87 14.79 -8.22
N PRO A 118 0.35 14.77 -6.99
CA PRO A 118 -0.75 13.98 -6.43
C PRO A 118 -2.14 14.64 -6.56
N GLY A 119 -2.50 15.36 -7.54
CA GLY A 119 -3.75 16.13 -7.58
C GLY A 119 -4.86 15.56 -8.47
N ALA A 120 -4.55 14.66 -9.40
CA ALA A 120 -5.53 14.12 -10.35
C ALA A 120 -6.20 12.84 -9.82
N ASP A 121 -7.43 12.59 -10.28
CA ASP A 121 -8.07 11.29 -10.10
C ASP A 121 -7.29 10.21 -10.86
N THR A 122 -6.69 9.37 -10.10
CA THR A 122 -5.73 8.38 -10.57
C THR A 122 -6.36 7.29 -11.44
N THR A 123 -7.65 6.98 -11.24
CA THR A 123 -8.37 6.01 -12.09
C THR A 123 -8.62 6.56 -13.50
N ILE A 124 -8.76 7.87 -13.61
CA ILE A 124 -8.95 8.57 -14.90
C ILE A 124 -7.62 8.65 -15.67
N LEU A 125 -6.48 8.72 -14.97
CA LEU A 125 -5.18 8.85 -15.63
C LEU A 125 -4.85 7.64 -16.52
N ALA A 126 -5.10 6.43 -16.06
CA ALA A 126 -4.89 5.22 -16.86
C ALA A 126 -5.87 5.16 -18.05
N LYS A 127 -7.17 5.46 -17.82
CA LYS A 127 -8.18 5.50 -18.89
C LYS A 127 -7.85 6.49 -19.99
N ASN A 128 -7.23 7.61 -19.64
CA ASN A 128 -6.85 8.66 -20.60
C ASN A 128 -5.43 8.46 -21.17
N GLY A 129 -4.79 7.31 -20.93
CA GLY A 129 -3.44 7.00 -21.42
C GLY A 129 -2.34 7.89 -20.85
N LYS A 130 -2.60 8.57 -19.71
CA LYS A 130 -1.60 9.40 -19.01
C LYS A 130 -0.65 8.57 -18.15
N LEU A 131 -1.07 7.36 -17.77
CA LEU A 131 -0.27 6.31 -17.15
C LEU A 131 -0.61 4.98 -17.83
N PRO A 132 0.31 4.01 -17.89
CA PRO A 132 -0.03 2.68 -18.36
C PRO A 132 -0.93 1.97 -17.32
N GLU A 133 -1.81 1.09 -17.79
CA GLU A 133 -2.75 0.40 -16.91
C GLU A 133 -2.02 -0.51 -15.90
N THR A 134 -1.07 -1.31 -16.37
CA THR A 134 -0.38 -2.31 -15.53
C THR A 134 1.14 -2.29 -15.65
N ALA A 135 1.71 -1.99 -16.82
CA ALA A 135 3.14 -2.14 -17.08
C ALA A 135 3.98 -1.08 -16.34
N LEU A 136 4.44 -1.42 -15.14
CA LEU A 136 5.39 -0.59 -14.41
C LEU A 136 6.79 -0.67 -15.03
N PHE A 137 7.22 -1.86 -15.43
CA PHE A 137 8.53 -2.16 -15.98
C PHE A 137 8.49 -2.80 -17.36
N SER A 138 9.61 -2.69 -18.09
CA SER A 138 9.83 -3.40 -19.34
C SER A 138 9.94 -4.91 -19.11
N ARG A 139 9.51 -5.70 -20.11
CA ARG A 139 9.78 -7.15 -20.15
C ARG A 139 11.26 -7.48 -20.38
N THR A 140 12.01 -6.53 -20.94
CA THR A 140 13.46 -6.69 -21.10
C THR A 140 14.12 -6.41 -19.75
N PRO A 141 14.89 -7.34 -19.20
CA PRO A 141 15.64 -7.10 -17.98
C PRO A 141 16.53 -5.85 -18.10
N PRO A 142 16.70 -5.08 -17.04
CA PRO A 142 17.62 -3.96 -17.07
C PRO A 142 19.07 -4.47 -17.12
N GLN A 143 19.97 -3.67 -17.67
CA GLN A 143 21.40 -3.99 -17.75
C GLN A 143 22.08 -3.68 -16.40
N ALA A 144 22.68 -4.69 -15.82
CA ALA A 144 23.54 -4.52 -14.65
C ALA A 144 24.84 -3.80 -15.03
N ALA A 145 25.44 -3.09 -14.08
CA ALA A 145 26.73 -2.45 -14.28
C ALA A 145 27.81 -3.48 -14.69
N ALA A 146 28.65 -3.11 -15.64
CA ALA A 146 29.72 -4.00 -16.12
C ALA A 146 30.60 -4.45 -14.95
N GLY A 147 30.85 -5.76 -14.87
CA GLY A 147 31.67 -6.35 -13.81
C GLY A 147 30.97 -6.52 -12.45
N SER A 148 29.70 -6.12 -12.29
CA SER A 148 28.96 -6.28 -11.02
C SER A 148 28.61 -7.73 -10.69
N GLY A 149 28.52 -8.61 -11.69
CA GLY A 149 28.04 -10.00 -11.51
C GLY A 149 26.55 -10.15 -11.25
N LEU A 150 25.75 -9.07 -11.35
CA LEU A 150 24.33 -9.05 -10.95
C LEU A 150 23.34 -9.34 -12.09
N GLN A 151 23.80 -9.51 -13.34
CA GLN A 151 22.89 -9.67 -14.48
C GLN A 151 21.93 -10.84 -14.31
N ALA A 152 22.42 -12.00 -13.89
CA ALA A 152 21.58 -13.18 -13.68
C ALA A 152 20.48 -12.95 -12.62
N GLN A 153 20.76 -12.14 -11.59
CA GLN A 153 19.77 -11.76 -10.59
C GLN A 153 18.74 -10.79 -11.20
N PHE A 154 19.16 -9.81 -11.99
CA PHE A 154 18.25 -8.89 -12.68
C PHE A 154 17.32 -9.64 -13.64
N ASP A 155 17.85 -10.64 -14.37
CA ASP A 155 17.05 -11.49 -15.25
C ASP A 155 15.99 -12.27 -14.47
N ALA A 156 16.37 -12.88 -13.34
CA ALA A 156 15.48 -13.65 -12.47
C ALA A 156 14.39 -12.81 -11.79
N LEU A 157 14.59 -11.49 -11.67
CA LEU A 157 13.63 -10.54 -11.10
C LEU A 157 12.74 -9.87 -12.16
N THR A 158 12.75 -10.36 -13.42
CA THR A 158 12.02 -9.69 -14.52
C THR A 158 11.09 -10.64 -15.31
N PRO A 159 9.88 -10.97 -14.80
CA PRO A 159 9.38 -10.81 -13.42
C PRO A 159 9.96 -11.81 -12.43
N ALA A 160 9.83 -11.56 -11.14
CA ALA A 160 10.08 -12.59 -10.14
C ALA A 160 9.00 -13.68 -10.22
N THR A 161 9.38 -14.93 -9.93
CA THR A 161 8.51 -16.11 -9.98
C THR A 161 8.69 -16.96 -8.72
N GLY A 162 7.80 -17.92 -8.52
CA GLY A 162 7.83 -18.85 -7.39
C GLY A 162 6.79 -18.56 -6.31
N THR A 163 5.79 -17.74 -6.63
CA THR A 163 4.66 -17.42 -5.74
C THR A 163 3.32 -17.79 -6.39
N THR A 164 2.27 -17.83 -5.60
CA THR A 164 0.88 -18.01 -6.10
C THR A 164 0.39 -16.79 -6.90
N MET A 165 1.12 -15.67 -6.85
CA MET A 165 0.77 -14.40 -7.49
C MET A 165 1.55 -14.14 -8.79
N ASP A 166 2.34 -15.09 -9.28
CA ASP A 166 3.22 -14.90 -10.45
C ASP A 166 2.48 -14.37 -11.69
N SER A 167 1.26 -14.89 -11.96
CA SER A 167 0.44 -14.45 -13.09
C SER A 167 -0.04 -13.00 -12.94
N VAL A 168 -0.21 -12.52 -11.71
CA VAL A 168 -0.56 -11.14 -11.40
C VAL A 168 0.66 -10.24 -11.56
N PHE A 169 1.78 -10.61 -10.96
CA PHE A 169 3.02 -9.84 -11.01
C PHE A 169 3.57 -9.69 -12.43
N ALA A 170 3.44 -10.73 -13.26
CA ALA A 170 3.85 -10.69 -14.66
C ALA A 170 3.15 -9.58 -15.48
N ARG A 171 1.95 -9.17 -15.09
CA ARG A 171 1.21 -8.07 -15.74
C ARG A 171 1.86 -6.70 -15.51
N GLY A 172 2.66 -6.57 -14.47
CA GLY A 172 3.47 -5.38 -14.22
C GLY A 172 4.62 -5.16 -15.21
N PHE A 173 4.82 -6.12 -16.15
CA PHE A 173 5.86 -6.08 -17.16
C PHE A 173 5.27 -6.05 -18.57
N GLY A 174 5.64 -5.05 -19.36
CA GLY A 174 5.05 -4.88 -20.70
C GLY A 174 5.76 -3.85 -21.53
N ASN A 175 5.27 -3.71 -22.77
CA ASN A 175 5.63 -2.59 -23.65
C ASN A 175 4.88 -1.33 -23.20
N GLY A 176 5.48 -0.15 -23.38
CA GLY A 176 4.89 1.10 -22.90
C GLY A 176 4.88 1.21 -21.39
N ASN A 177 5.88 0.63 -20.74
CA ASN A 177 6.08 0.67 -19.30
C ASN A 177 6.31 2.09 -18.78
N LEU A 178 6.04 2.29 -17.50
CA LEU A 178 6.10 3.61 -16.86
C LEU A 178 7.53 4.01 -16.50
N PHE A 179 8.29 3.13 -15.85
CA PHE A 179 9.62 3.42 -15.33
C PHE A 179 10.71 2.94 -16.27
N THR A 180 11.77 3.75 -16.41
CA THR A 180 12.92 3.43 -17.27
C THR A 180 13.71 2.24 -16.74
N ASN A 181 14.27 1.45 -17.66
CA ASN A 181 15.18 0.35 -17.30
C ASN A 181 16.45 0.85 -16.59
N SER A 182 16.93 2.04 -16.91
CA SER A 182 18.10 2.63 -16.26
C SER A 182 17.84 2.92 -14.78
N PHE A 183 16.67 3.47 -14.45
CA PHE A 183 16.30 3.71 -13.05
C PHE A 183 16.11 2.39 -12.30
N ARG A 184 15.41 1.42 -12.92
CA ARG A 184 15.24 0.10 -12.32
C ARG A 184 16.58 -0.60 -12.08
N ALA A 185 17.54 -0.51 -13.03
CA ALA A 185 18.89 -1.05 -12.85
C ALA A 185 19.58 -0.46 -11.62
N ALA A 186 19.57 0.87 -11.49
CA ALA A 186 20.19 1.57 -10.36
C ALA A 186 19.51 1.20 -9.03
N TYR A 187 18.18 1.10 -9.02
CA TYR A 187 17.44 0.67 -7.83
C TYR A 187 17.78 -0.76 -7.41
N LEU A 188 17.78 -1.72 -8.35
CA LEU A 188 18.14 -3.11 -8.08
C LEU A 188 19.60 -3.26 -7.64
N GLN A 189 20.50 -2.51 -8.25
CA GLN A 189 21.90 -2.45 -7.83
C GLN A 189 21.99 -2.03 -6.36
N ASP A 190 21.34 -0.93 -5.99
CA ASP A 190 21.31 -0.44 -4.61
C ASP A 190 20.62 -1.42 -3.66
N LEU A 191 19.53 -2.05 -4.07
CA LEU A 191 18.81 -3.05 -3.28
C LEU A 191 19.69 -4.24 -2.92
N LEU A 192 20.46 -4.75 -3.89
CA LEU A 192 21.27 -5.95 -3.73
C LEU A 192 22.61 -5.69 -3.05
N THR A 193 23.19 -4.50 -3.22
CA THR A 193 24.51 -4.16 -2.64
C THR A 193 24.42 -3.37 -1.34
N HIS A 194 23.32 -2.66 -1.11
CA HIS A 194 23.06 -1.84 0.09
C HIS A 194 21.70 -2.18 0.73
N PRO A 195 21.46 -3.44 1.11
CA PRO A 195 20.15 -3.85 1.59
C PRO A 195 19.72 -3.14 2.89
N SER A 196 20.71 -2.82 3.74
CA SER A 196 20.47 -2.20 5.05
C SER A 196 20.77 -0.70 5.11
N ASP A 197 21.52 -0.17 4.14
CA ASP A 197 21.95 1.23 4.10
C ASP A 197 21.82 1.78 2.67
N PRO A 198 20.58 2.07 2.21
CA PRO A 198 20.33 2.47 0.84
C PRO A 198 20.98 3.79 0.48
N THR A 199 21.43 3.90 -0.76
CA THR A 199 21.94 5.13 -1.37
C THR A 199 20.96 5.76 -2.35
N SER A 200 19.97 5.00 -2.83
CA SER A 200 18.87 5.49 -3.67
C SER A 200 17.94 6.41 -2.88
N GLY A 201 17.71 7.63 -3.37
CA GLY A 201 16.81 8.60 -2.71
C GLY A 201 15.42 8.01 -2.47
N LEU A 202 14.83 7.36 -3.46
CA LEU A 202 13.52 6.73 -3.33
C LEU A 202 13.48 5.67 -2.19
N ARG A 203 14.54 4.88 -2.01
CA ARG A 203 14.62 3.89 -0.93
C ARG A 203 14.86 4.54 0.44
N ILE A 204 15.67 5.59 0.51
CA ILE A 204 15.91 6.37 1.71
C ILE A 204 14.58 6.97 2.21
N ASP A 205 13.82 7.61 1.31
CA ASP A 205 12.57 8.27 1.64
C ASP A 205 11.49 7.27 2.04
N ALA A 206 11.41 6.13 1.35
CA ALA A 206 10.49 5.05 1.72
C ALA A 206 10.76 4.52 3.13
N ARG A 207 12.02 4.39 3.53
CA ARG A 207 12.40 4.00 4.90
C ARG A 207 12.06 5.04 5.94
N ALA A 208 12.28 6.32 5.63
CA ALA A 208 11.92 7.41 6.54
C ALA A 208 10.42 7.47 6.82
N ASN A 209 9.61 7.00 5.87
CA ASN A 209 8.16 6.96 5.96
C ASN A 209 7.59 5.57 6.33
N ASP A 210 8.43 4.57 6.59
CA ASP A 210 8.00 3.22 7.01
C ASP A 210 7.49 3.25 8.47
N LEU A 211 6.34 2.66 8.70
CA LEU A 211 5.69 2.68 10.02
C LEU A 211 6.02 1.47 10.89
N ARG A 212 6.82 0.52 10.42
CA ARG A 212 7.16 -0.70 11.18
C ARG A 212 8.02 -0.43 12.41
N SER A 213 8.74 0.69 12.45
CA SER A 213 9.53 1.12 13.62
C SER A 213 8.69 1.76 14.72
N PHE A 214 7.43 2.11 14.44
CA PHE A 214 6.52 2.67 15.43
C PHE A 214 5.92 1.58 16.31
N THR A 215 5.85 1.82 17.63
CA THR A 215 5.20 0.95 18.60
C THR A 215 4.03 1.70 19.24
N PRO A 216 2.77 1.28 19.01
CA PRO A 216 1.59 2.00 19.48
C PRO A 216 1.39 1.83 20.99
N LYS A 217 0.93 2.89 21.63
CA LYS A 217 0.50 2.88 23.06
C LYS A 217 -0.98 2.53 23.19
N ALA A 218 -1.82 3.06 22.30
CA ALA A 218 -3.24 2.74 22.29
C ALA A 218 -3.50 1.38 21.60
N PRO A 219 -4.63 0.70 21.92
CA PRO A 219 -5.04 -0.53 21.24
C PRO A 219 -5.19 -0.35 19.74
N VAL A 220 -4.72 -1.34 18.95
CA VAL A 220 -4.79 -1.35 17.50
C VAL A 220 -5.51 -2.60 16.99
N PHE A 221 -6.41 -2.40 16.03
CA PHE A 221 -7.03 -3.47 15.26
C PHE A 221 -6.59 -3.38 13.81
N LEU A 222 -5.83 -4.36 13.35
CA LEU A 222 -5.38 -4.46 11.97
C LEU A 222 -6.31 -5.37 11.19
N CYS A 223 -6.87 -4.89 10.08
CA CYS A 223 -7.69 -5.69 9.17
C CYS A 223 -7.10 -5.68 7.77
N GLY A 224 -7.10 -6.84 7.13
CA GLY A 224 -6.64 -7.04 5.75
C GLY A 224 -7.10 -8.37 5.20
N GLY A 225 -6.54 -8.81 4.08
CA GLY A 225 -6.81 -10.10 3.47
C GLY A 225 -5.56 -10.70 2.84
N GLU A 226 -5.32 -11.98 3.08
CA GLU A 226 -4.08 -12.69 2.72
C GLU A 226 -3.71 -12.57 1.24
N GLN A 227 -4.72 -12.58 0.33
CA GLN A 227 -4.50 -12.54 -1.11
C GLN A 227 -4.62 -11.13 -1.71
N ASP A 228 -4.50 -10.07 -0.89
CA ASP A 228 -4.53 -8.69 -1.39
C ASP A 228 -3.32 -8.42 -2.30
N ALA A 229 -3.59 -8.36 -3.60
CA ALA A 229 -2.58 -8.13 -4.64
C ALA A 229 -2.20 -6.66 -4.80
N THR A 230 -2.87 -5.74 -4.12
CA THR A 230 -2.60 -4.30 -4.16
C THR A 230 -1.74 -3.86 -3.00
N VAL A 231 -2.08 -4.32 -1.78
CA VAL A 231 -1.33 -4.04 -0.54
C VAL A 231 -1.06 -5.37 0.16
N SER A 232 0.15 -5.85 0.08
CA SER A 232 0.54 -7.16 0.63
C SER A 232 0.21 -7.28 2.12
N PHE A 233 -0.67 -8.22 2.46
CA PHE A 233 -1.03 -8.52 3.85
C PHE A 233 0.19 -8.95 4.66
N ALA A 234 1.04 -9.79 4.07
CA ALA A 234 2.24 -10.30 4.73
C ALA A 234 3.25 -9.18 5.05
N ASN A 235 3.50 -8.27 4.10
CA ASN A 235 4.48 -7.20 4.28
C ASN A 235 3.98 -6.12 5.25
N ASN A 236 2.69 -5.89 5.30
CA ASN A 236 2.10 -4.78 6.05
C ASN A 236 1.44 -5.26 7.34
N THR A 237 0.30 -5.90 7.25
CA THR A 237 -0.50 -6.27 8.43
C THR A 237 0.22 -7.28 9.31
N LEU A 238 0.73 -8.38 8.74
CA LEU A 238 1.45 -9.39 9.52
C LEU A 238 2.79 -8.88 10.03
N ALA A 239 3.54 -8.11 9.23
CA ALA A 239 4.81 -7.55 9.67
C ALA A 239 4.66 -6.62 10.87
N LEU A 240 3.61 -5.77 10.90
CA LEU A 240 3.29 -4.95 12.06
C LEU A 240 2.88 -5.82 13.26
N ALA A 241 2.01 -6.80 13.05
CA ALA A 241 1.57 -7.70 14.12
C ALA A 241 2.76 -8.44 14.77
N GLN A 242 3.71 -8.88 13.96
CA GLN A 242 4.95 -9.50 14.42
C GLN A 242 5.84 -8.51 15.19
N ALA A 243 6.04 -7.31 14.67
CA ALA A 243 6.82 -6.27 15.33
C ALA A 243 6.23 -5.89 16.70
N TRP A 244 4.91 -5.99 16.86
CA TRP A 244 4.18 -5.64 18.07
C TRP A 244 3.78 -6.83 18.95
N SER A 245 4.26 -8.03 18.66
CA SER A 245 3.91 -9.26 19.38
C SER A 245 4.22 -9.20 20.88
N GLY A 246 5.19 -8.37 21.30
CA GLY A 246 5.55 -8.15 22.71
C GLY A 246 4.63 -7.21 23.49
N LEU A 247 3.61 -6.59 22.89
CA LEU A 247 2.77 -5.57 23.54
C LEU A 247 1.72 -6.13 24.52
N GLY A 248 1.63 -7.43 24.66
CA GLY A 248 0.66 -8.09 25.52
C GLY A 248 -0.70 -8.36 24.86
N ALA A 249 -1.43 -9.30 25.44
CA ALA A 249 -2.70 -9.77 24.89
C ALA A 249 -3.76 -8.64 24.85
N GLY A 250 -4.44 -8.52 23.71
CA GLY A 250 -5.52 -7.56 23.51
C GLY A 250 -5.09 -6.16 23.06
N ARG A 251 -3.80 -5.85 23.06
CA ARG A 251 -3.29 -4.56 22.51
C ARG A 251 -3.31 -4.52 20.99
N VAL A 252 -2.99 -5.63 20.36
CA VAL A 252 -2.99 -5.77 18.90
C VAL A 252 -3.91 -6.91 18.53
N LEU A 253 -4.93 -6.60 17.77
CA LEU A 253 -5.84 -7.58 17.17
C LEU A 253 -5.62 -7.58 15.67
N VAL A 254 -5.60 -8.77 15.07
CA VAL A 254 -5.44 -8.94 13.63
C VAL A 254 -6.62 -9.72 13.08
N LEU A 255 -7.19 -9.22 12.00
CA LEU A 255 -8.19 -9.93 11.21
C LEU A 255 -7.69 -10.10 9.78
N ASP A 256 -7.51 -11.34 9.38
CA ASP A 256 -7.50 -11.74 7.99
C ASP A 256 -8.91 -12.13 7.57
N VAL A 257 -9.55 -11.29 6.75
CA VAL A 257 -10.91 -11.53 6.26
C VAL A 257 -10.93 -12.67 5.24
N ASP A 258 -9.80 -12.97 4.62
CA ASP A 258 -9.66 -14.05 3.64
C ASP A 258 -9.36 -15.43 4.27
N GLN A 259 -9.01 -15.46 5.52
CA GLN A 259 -8.87 -16.70 6.25
C GLN A 259 -10.19 -17.47 6.26
N GLY A 260 -10.14 -18.78 6.04
CA GLY A 260 -11.31 -19.65 6.03
C GLY A 260 -12.25 -19.37 7.20
N ALA A 261 -13.56 -19.37 6.94
CA ALA A 261 -14.57 -19.04 7.93
C ALA A 261 -14.52 -20.04 9.10
N THR A 262 -14.10 -19.56 10.25
CA THR A 262 -14.10 -20.29 11.52
C THR A 262 -15.13 -19.66 12.45
N VAL A 263 -15.57 -20.40 13.48
CA VAL A 263 -16.51 -19.87 14.48
C VAL A 263 -15.77 -18.82 15.34
N ASP A 264 -15.77 -17.58 14.89
CA ASP A 264 -15.20 -16.42 15.56
C ASP A 264 -16.12 -15.19 15.39
N PRO A 265 -15.87 -14.08 16.11
CA PRO A 265 -16.72 -12.89 16.01
C PRO A 265 -16.85 -12.28 14.61
N PHE A 266 -15.99 -12.66 13.67
CA PHE A 266 -15.91 -12.15 12.30
C PHE A 266 -16.30 -13.19 11.25
N PHE A 267 -16.94 -14.28 11.65
CA PHE A 267 -17.38 -15.37 10.77
C PHE A 267 -18.17 -14.86 9.56
N LYS A 268 -19.10 -13.92 9.79
CA LYS A 268 -19.95 -13.37 8.71
C LYS A 268 -19.13 -12.57 7.70
N GLU A 269 -18.19 -11.78 8.16
CA GLU A 269 -17.30 -10.98 7.32
C GLU A 269 -16.46 -11.90 6.42
N LYS A 270 -15.86 -12.95 6.97
CA LYS A 270 -15.06 -13.94 6.25
C LYS A 270 -15.89 -14.71 5.23
N LEU A 271 -17.06 -15.23 5.62
CA LEU A 271 -17.95 -15.97 4.72
C LEU A 271 -18.42 -15.09 3.56
N ASN A 272 -18.89 -13.89 3.85
CA ASN A 272 -19.42 -13.00 2.82
C ASN A 272 -18.32 -12.52 1.87
N PHE A 273 -17.10 -12.29 2.34
CA PHE A 273 -15.97 -11.96 1.47
C PHE A 273 -15.61 -13.13 0.54
N ALA A 274 -15.59 -14.34 1.06
CA ALA A 274 -15.38 -15.53 0.22
C ALA A 274 -16.44 -15.66 -0.88
N LEU A 275 -17.72 -15.38 -0.57
CA LEU A 275 -18.81 -15.36 -1.57
C LEU A 275 -18.62 -14.27 -2.62
N VAL A 276 -18.18 -13.08 -2.23
CA VAL A 276 -17.88 -11.99 -3.19
C VAL A 276 -16.74 -12.39 -4.13
N LYS A 277 -15.66 -12.99 -3.62
CA LYS A 277 -14.57 -13.49 -4.48
C LYS A 277 -15.06 -14.57 -5.46
N ALA A 278 -15.86 -15.52 -5.00
CA ALA A 278 -16.43 -16.56 -5.86
C ALA A 278 -17.31 -15.95 -6.95
N ALA A 279 -18.21 -15.05 -6.61
CA ALA A 279 -19.07 -14.36 -7.56
C ALA A 279 -18.27 -13.56 -8.60
N THR A 280 -17.20 -12.88 -8.19
CA THR A 280 -16.30 -12.17 -9.11
C THR A 280 -15.63 -13.14 -10.10
N ALA A 281 -15.15 -14.29 -9.62
CA ALA A 281 -14.54 -15.29 -10.48
C ALA A 281 -15.55 -15.89 -11.48
N ASP A 282 -16.79 -16.16 -11.05
CA ASP A 282 -17.84 -16.68 -11.91
C ASP A 282 -18.26 -15.67 -12.98
N GLN A 283 -18.42 -14.41 -12.62
CA GLN A 283 -18.71 -13.33 -13.58
C GLN A 283 -17.59 -13.20 -14.61
N ALA A 284 -16.33 -13.28 -14.19
CA ALA A 284 -15.19 -13.25 -15.10
C ALA A 284 -15.22 -14.41 -16.10
N ARG A 285 -15.49 -15.64 -15.63
CA ARG A 285 -15.63 -16.82 -16.52
C ARG A 285 -16.75 -16.64 -17.55
N LEU A 286 -17.91 -16.15 -17.11
CA LEU A 286 -19.04 -15.91 -18.00
C LEU A 286 -18.74 -14.82 -19.05
N ALA A 287 -17.90 -13.84 -18.71
CA ALA A 287 -17.46 -12.77 -19.62
C ALA A 287 -16.27 -13.19 -20.50
N GLY A 288 -15.72 -14.39 -20.36
CA GLY A 288 -14.51 -14.84 -21.06
C GLY A 288 -13.22 -14.19 -20.59
N ASN A 289 -13.22 -13.58 -19.41
CA ASN A 289 -12.06 -12.96 -18.78
C ASN A 289 -11.29 -13.97 -17.92
N ASP A 290 -10.04 -13.62 -17.57
CA ASP A 290 -9.23 -14.39 -16.61
C ASP A 290 -9.77 -14.21 -15.18
N PRO A 291 -10.35 -15.27 -14.56
CA PRO A 291 -10.98 -15.15 -13.25
C PRO A 291 -9.98 -14.79 -12.14
N ALA A 292 -8.75 -15.30 -12.24
CA ALA A 292 -7.71 -15.02 -11.23
C ALA A 292 -7.33 -13.54 -11.25
N TRP A 293 -7.17 -12.98 -12.44
CA TRP A 293 -6.89 -11.55 -12.61
C TRP A 293 -8.05 -10.67 -12.13
N GLU A 294 -9.28 -10.99 -12.52
CA GLU A 294 -10.42 -10.17 -12.11
C GLU A 294 -10.64 -10.19 -10.59
N VAL A 295 -10.41 -11.32 -9.94
CA VAL A 295 -10.41 -11.41 -8.47
C VAL A 295 -9.28 -10.55 -7.90
N ALA A 296 -8.04 -10.72 -8.35
CA ALA A 296 -6.89 -9.98 -7.84
C ALA A 296 -7.04 -8.46 -8.02
N LYS A 297 -7.51 -8.03 -9.19
CA LYS A 297 -7.71 -6.62 -9.52
C LYS A 297 -8.78 -5.93 -8.66
N ASN A 298 -9.84 -6.65 -8.31
CA ASN A 298 -10.96 -6.12 -7.55
C ASN A 298 -10.86 -6.41 -6.04
N TYR A 299 -9.92 -7.27 -5.63
CA TYR A 299 -9.80 -7.78 -4.27
C TYR A 299 -9.73 -6.66 -3.22
N HIS A 300 -8.79 -5.75 -3.40
CA HIS A 300 -8.55 -4.67 -2.45
C HIS A 300 -9.80 -3.81 -2.23
N ALA A 301 -10.50 -3.43 -3.29
CA ALA A 301 -11.73 -2.66 -3.18
C ALA A 301 -12.87 -3.47 -2.52
N ALA A 302 -13.00 -4.74 -2.86
CA ALA A 302 -14.03 -5.63 -2.33
C ALA A 302 -13.86 -5.94 -0.83
N LEU A 303 -12.64 -5.87 -0.31
CA LEU A 303 -12.30 -6.14 1.09
C LEU A 303 -12.83 -5.06 2.05
N PHE A 304 -12.91 -3.81 1.59
CA PHE A 304 -13.22 -2.63 2.42
C PHE A 304 -14.47 -2.78 3.30
N PRO A 305 -15.68 -3.13 2.80
CA PRO A 305 -16.88 -3.16 3.62
C PRO A 305 -16.81 -4.18 4.77
N PHE A 306 -16.07 -5.26 4.60
CA PHE A 306 -15.92 -6.30 5.63
C PHE A 306 -14.97 -5.84 6.73
N CYS A 307 -13.85 -5.25 6.37
CA CYS A 307 -12.97 -4.60 7.36
C CYS A 307 -13.68 -3.47 8.09
N ALA A 308 -14.42 -2.60 7.39
CA ALA A 308 -15.15 -1.50 8.01
C ALA A 308 -16.20 -1.97 9.04
N THR A 309 -16.92 -3.06 8.72
CA THR A 309 -17.85 -3.69 9.66
C THR A 309 -17.14 -4.23 10.90
N ALA A 310 -15.99 -4.89 10.70
CA ALA A 310 -15.19 -5.41 11.81
C ALA A 310 -14.63 -4.29 12.71
N VAL A 311 -14.22 -3.18 12.13
CA VAL A 311 -13.78 -1.97 12.85
C VAL A 311 -14.89 -1.40 13.73
N GLY A 312 -16.12 -1.34 13.21
CA GLY A 312 -17.27 -0.92 14.02
C GLY A 312 -17.47 -1.79 15.27
N LYS A 313 -17.34 -3.12 15.12
CA LYS A 313 -17.39 -4.06 16.26
C LYS A 313 -16.24 -3.86 17.25
N PHE A 314 -15.04 -3.52 16.74
CA PHE A 314 -13.89 -3.25 17.60
C PHE A 314 -14.06 -1.97 18.40
N PHE A 315 -14.44 -0.88 17.78
CA PHE A 315 -14.64 0.41 18.48
C PHE A 315 -15.80 0.41 19.47
N ALA A 316 -16.80 -0.44 19.25
CA ALA A 316 -17.93 -0.61 20.20
C ALA A 316 -17.51 -1.21 21.56
N ARG A 317 -16.24 -1.62 21.74
CA ARG A 317 -15.73 -2.13 23.02
C ARG A 317 -15.29 -1.04 23.99
N PHE A 318 -15.18 0.17 23.52
CA PHE A 318 -14.72 1.35 24.25
C PHE A 318 -15.89 2.31 24.54
#